data_3cb86eac175c5b3bf2741cb7707f4751
#
_entry.id   3cb86eac175c5b3bf2741cb7707f4751
#
_cell.length_a   1.000
_cell.length_b   1.000
_cell.length_c   1.000
_cell.angle_alpha   90.00
_cell.angle_beta   90.00
_cell.angle_gamma   90.00
#
_symmetry.space_group_name_H-M   'P 1'
#
loop_
_entity.id
_entity.type
_entity.pdbx_description
1 polymer ?
#
loop_
_entity_poly.entity_id
_entity_poly.type
_entity_poly.pdbx_seq_one_letter_code
_entity_poly.pdbx_strand_id
1 'polypeptide(L)'
;MDTISIIGAGIGGLTLGNILKQHQYDFTVYESAPEIKPVGAGIMMAVNAMQVFDKLGLKEKIEKAGNKVHRIIIANESLKTISRTEVKELEARYNSCNIAIHRAELQKILAENLNSDSIQLNHSLQKIKKEANYILDFENGNQIESQIVFGADGIKSLIRNQILKTGTIRNSGQKCWRGLVDFELPEKYHQQAFELWGKGKRFGFVKISDKKVYWYACINEKSFGKYLQVADIFYDFAPIVLQLIEATSQDNIICNTISDLTPIPKWYTENLCLIGDAAHATTPNMGQGACQAIEDAYIIGKLLEKNQDFNAIFKAFQSIRRKKVNYIVSTSHTIGKVSQWEKGNSIRNFLMGLIPESINQKMAKKIIELEM
;
A
#
# COMPACT_ATOMS: atom_id res chain seq x y z
N MET A 1 -12.27 -4.32 30.62
CA MET A 1 -11.32 -3.90 29.57
C MET A 1 -12.12 -3.25 28.47
N ASP A 2 -11.56 -2.23 27.81
CA ASP A 2 -12.27 -1.55 26.72
C ASP A 2 -12.42 -2.49 25.52
N THR A 3 -13.62 -2.52 24.92
CA THR A 3 -13.85 -3.30 23.69
C THR A 3 -13.32 -2.53 22.51
N ILE A 4 -12.28 -3.08 21.85
CA ILE A 4 -11.65 -2.47 20.69
C ILE A 4 -12.12 -3.17 19.42
N SER A 5 -12.67 -2.44 18.48
CA SER A 5 -13.06 -2.91 17.15
C SER A 5 -12.16 -2.31 16.08
N ILE A 6 -11.61 -3.19 15.21
CA ILE A 6 -10.88 -2.79 13.99
C ILE A 6 -11.77 -3.15 12.81
N ILE A 7 -12.14 -2.17 11.99
CA ILE A 7 -12.98 -2.40 10.81
C ILE A 7 -12.12 -2.49 9.55
N GLY A 8 -12.00 -3.70 9.03
CA GLY A 8 -11.22 -4.08 7.84
C GLY A 8 -9.98 -4.91 8.18
N ALA A 9 -9.88 -6.12 7.63
CA ALA A 9 -8.72 -7.02 7.71
C ALA A 9 -7.74 -6.80 6.54
N GLY A 10 -7.60 -5.59 6.04
CA GLY A 10 -6.51 -5.21 5.16
C GLY A 10 -5.16 -5.23 5.87
N ILE A 11 -4.07 -4.96 5.14
CA ILE A 11 -2.70 -4.96 5.69
C ILE A 11 -2.60 -4.05 6.94
N GLY A 12 -3.18 -2.85 6.89
CA GLY A 12 -3.14 -1.91 8.03
C GLY A 12 -3.89 -2.43 9.25
N GLY A 13 -5.12 -2.93 9.06
CA GLY A 13 -5.95 -3.45 10.17
C GLY A 13 -5.34 -4.69 10.82
N LEU A 14 -4.84 -5.64 10.00
CA LEU A 14 -4.16 -6.83 10.52
C LEU A 14 -2.84 -6.49 11.22
N THR A 15 -2.08 -5.50 10.72
CA THR A 15 -0.87 -5.04 11.40
C THR A 15 -1.21 -4.41 12.74
N LEU A 16 -2.28 -3.58 12.80
CA LEU A 16 -2.75 -3.01 14.07
C LEU A 16 -3.19 -4.11 15.04
N GLY A 17 -3.93 -5.13 14.57
CA GLY A 17 -4.28 -6.28 15.39
C GLY A 17 -3.05 -6.97 15.99
N ASN A 18 -1.99 -7.17 15.21
CA ASN A 18 -0.73 -7.73 15.68
C ASN A 18 -0.04 -6.84 16.73
N ILE A 19 -0.09 -5.54 16.57
CA ILE A 19 0.42 -4.58 17.55
C ILE A 19 -0.41 -4.63 18.84
N LEU A 20 -1.75 -4.62 18.76
CA LEU A 20 -2.62 -4.70 19.95
C LEU A 20 -2.41 -6.03 20.69
N LYS A 21 -2.27 -7.15 19.98
CA LYS A 21 -1.92 -8.45 20.56
C LYS A 21 -0.60 -8.39 21.34
N GLN A 22 0.44 -7.77 20.77
CA GLN A 22 1.75 -7.62 21.44
C GLN A 22 1.64 -6.79 22.74
N HIS A 23 0.73 -5.82 22.77
CA HIS A 23 0.43 -5.00 23.94
C HIS A 23 -0.65 -5.59 24.86
N GLN A 24 -1.12 -6.83 24.60
CA GLN A 24 -2.09 -7.56 25.41
C GLN A 24 -3.46 -6.87 25.55
N TYR A 25 -3.89 -6.14 24.51
CA TYR A 25 -5.24 -5.60 24.42
C TYR A 25 -6.20 -6.64 23.84
N ASP A 26 -7.42 -6.64 24.35
CA ASP A 26 -8.54 -7.38 23.76
C ASP A 26 -9.12 -6.60 22.58
N PHE A 27 -9.23 -7.23 21.42
CA PHE A 27 -9.75 -6.60 20.21
C PHE A 27 -10.41 -7.61 19.28
N THR A 28 -11.24 -7.10 18.38
CA THR A 28 -11.79 -7.89 17.27
C THR A 28 -11.61 -7.14 15.94
N VAL A 29 -11.14 -7.84 14.92
CA VAL A 29 -11.06 -7.37 13.54
C VAL A 29 -12.29 -7.85 12.78
N TYR A 30 -13.08 -6.94 12.23
CA TYR A 30 -14.26 -7.24 11.41
C TYR A 30 -13.94 -7.05 9.94
N GLU A 31 -14.17 -8.09 9.13
CA GLU A 31 -13.87 -8.10 7.69
C GLU A 31 -15.13 -8.41 6.88
N SER A 32 -15.37 -7.63 5.85
CA SER A 32 -16.51 -7.79 4.96
C SER A 32 -16.48 -9.07 4.13
N ALA A 33 -15.29 -9.52 3.75
CA ALA A 33 -15.13 -10.72 2.93
C ALA A 33 -15.44 -12.00 3.71
N PRO A 34 -15.96 -13.04 3.03
CA PRO A 34 -16.22 -14.35 3.66
C PRO A 34 -14.94 -15.13 3.96
N GLU A 35 -13.84 -14.76 3.36
CA GLU A 35 -12.52 -15.36 3.57
C GLU A 35 -11.42 -14.36 3.26
N ILE A 36 -10.25 -14.54 3.83
CA ILE A 36 -9.02 -13.81 3.44
C ILE A 36 -8.51 -14.46 2.15
N LYS A 37 -9.05 -13.98 1.00
CA LYS A 37 -8.76 -14.56 -0.31
C LYS A 37 -7.38 -14.21 -0.84
N PRO A 38 -6.77 -15.11 -1.62
CA PRO A 38 -5.57 -14.81 -2.40
C PRO A 38 -5.89 -13.89 -3.60
N VAL A 39 -6.73 -12.87 -3.42
CA VAL A 39 -7.04 -11.88 -4.45
C VAL A 39 -6.03 -10.75 -4.35
N GLY A 40 -5.31 -10.50 -5.41
CA GLY A 40 -4.47 -9.32 -5.43
C GLY A 40 -3.25 -9.41 -6.33
N ALA A 41 -2.68 -8.26 -6.48
CA ALA A 41 -1.46 -7.99 -7.21
C ALA A 41 -0.23 -8.24 -6.31
N GLY A 42 0.96 -8.19 -6.89
CA GLY A 42 2.18 -8.05 -6.11
C GLY A 42 2.20 -6.71 -5.37
N ILE A 43 2.92 -6.69 -4.26
CA ILE A 43 3.14 -5.49 -3.46
C ILE A 43 4.60 -5.44 -3.01
N MET A 44 5.14 -4.25 -2.84
CA MET A 44 6.49 -4.07 -2.32
C MET A 44 6.44 -3.53 -0.90
N MET A 45 7.00 -4.28 0.04
CA MET A 45 7.24 -3.83 1.41
C MET A 45 8.60 -3.14 1.45
N ALA A 46 8.59 -1.84 1.66
CA ALA A 46 9.81 -1.07 1.77
C ALA A 46 10.43 -1.23 3.18
N VAL A 47 11.67 -0.78 3.33
CA VAL A 47 12.45 -0.95 4.56
C VAL A 47 11.70 -0.43 5.81
N ASN A 48 10.92 0.65 5.72
CA ASN A 48 10.10 1.11 6.86
C ASN A 48 9.09 0.04 7.34
N ALA A 49 8.37 -0.58 6.42
CA ALA A 49 7.44 -1.66 6.76
C ALA A 49 8.18 -2.89 7.31
N MET A 50 9.31 -3.25 6.71
CA MET A 50 10.11 -4.40 7.15
C MET A 50 10.70 -4.19 8.56
N GLN A 51 11.05 -2.96 8.96
CA GLN A 51 11.44 -2.65 10.33
C GLN A 51 10.31 -2.91 11.34
N VAL A 52 9.06 -2.61 10.97
CA VAL A 52 7.90 -2.91 11.82
C VAL A 52 7.67 -4.41 11.91
N PHE A 53 7.76 -5.13 10.81
CA PHE A 53 7.63 -6.59 10.79
C PHE A 53 8.74 -7.31 11.57
N ASP A 54 9.95 -6.74 11.61
CA ASP A 54 11.04 -7.23 12.46
C ASP A 54 10.65 -7.14 13.95
N LYS A 55 10.08 -6.02 14.38
CA LYS A 55 9.60 -5.82 15.77
C LYS A 55 8.41 -6.72 16.14
N LEU A 56 7.62 -7.15 15.14
CA LEU A 56 6.53 -8.10 15.30
C LEU A 56 6.99 -9.59 15.21
N GLY A 57 8.28 -9.84 14.92
CA GLY A 57 8.81 -11.20 14.71
C GLY A 57 8.34 -11.86 13.40
N LEU A 58 7.89 -11.06 12.42
CA LEU A 58 7.33 -11.55 11.15
C LEU A 58 8.29 -11.40 9.97
N LYS A 59 9.42 -10.69 10.14
CA LYS A 59 10.35 -10.36 9.06
C LYS A 59 10.82 -11.58 8.29
N GLU A 60 11.32 -12.61 8.98
CA GLU A 60 11.86 -13.82 8.34
C GLU A 60 10.79 -14.57 7.53
N LYS A 61 9.54 -14.65 8.03
CA LYS A 61 8.44 -15.27 7.30
C LYS A 61 8.15 -14.51 6.01
N ILE A 62 8.16 -13.18 6.06
CA ILE A 62 7.88 -12.31 4.90
C ILE A 62 9.05 -12.35 3.91
N GLU A 63 10.29 -12.35 4.36
CA GLU A 63 11.48 -12.49 3.52
C GLU A 63 11.51 -13.84 2.79
N LYS A 64 11.10 -14.91 3.46
CA LYS A 64 11.02 -16.25 2.87
C LYS A 64 9.89 -16.38 1.84
N ALA A 65 8.78 -15.67 2.06
CA ALA A 65 7.61 -15.71 1.17
C ALA A 65 7.71 -14.76 -0.04
N GLY A 66 8.65 -13.80 0.00
CA GLY A 66 8.82 -12.79 -1.04
C GLY A 66 10.20 -12.82 -1.70
N ASN A 67 10.45 -11.84 -2.55
CA ASN A 67 11.72 -11.66 -3.25
C ASN A 67 12.38 -10.35 -2.81
N LYS A 68 13.69 -10.40 -2.50
CA LYS A 68 14.49 -9.23 -2.12
C LYS A 68 14.69 -8.29 -3.31
N VAL A 69 14.50 -6.99 -3.10
CA VAL A 69 14.65 -5.95 -4.11
C VAL A 69 15.66 -4.92 -3.64
N HIS A 70 16.87 -4.98 -4.20
CA HIS A 70 17.99 -4.11 -3.84
C HIS A 70 18.07 -2.84 -4.69
N ARG A 71 17.35 -2.81 -5.83
CA ARG A 71 17.35 -1.67 -6.77
C ARG A 71 15.96 -1.36 -7.29
N ILE A 72 15.68 -0.07 -7.41
CA ILE A 72 14.52 0.43 -8.14
C ILE A 72 15.04 1.21 -9.35
N ILE A 73 14.62 0.80 -10.55
CA ILE A 73 15.10 1.34 -11.82
C ILE A 73 13.93 1.97 -12.56
N ILE A 74 14.06 3.25 -12.87
CA ILE A 74 13.21 3.93 -13.83
C ILE A 74 13.97 3.93 -15.17
N ALA A 75 13.33 3.42 -16.22
CA ALA A 75 13.90 3.30 -17.55
C ALA A 75 12.97 3.89 -18.62
N ASN A 76 13.47 4.08 -19.83
CA ASN A 76 12.62 4.35 -20.99
C ASN A 76 12.02 3.06 -21.55
N GLU A 77 11.23 3.19 -22.61
CA GLU A 77 10.54 2.08 -23.30
C GLU A 77 11.50 0.94 -23.72
N SER A 78 12.75 1.28 -24.03
CA SER A 78 13.80 0.33 -24.50
C SER A 78 14.70 -0.16 -23.38
N LEU A 79 14.28 -0.04 -22.09
CA LEU A 79 15.08 -0.41 -20.91
C LEU A 79 16.37 0.41 -20.70
N LYS A 80 16.55 1.55 -21.38
CA LYS A 80 17.65 2.47 -21.06
C LYS A 80 17.34 3.16 -19.73
N THR A 81 18.20 2.98 -18.75
CA THR A 81 18.06 3.59 -17.43
C THR A 81 17.98 5.11 -17.48
N ILE A 82 16.97 5.68 -16.85
CA ILE A 82 16.77 7.12 -16.63
C ILE A 82 17.24 7.49 -15.22
N SER A 83 16.83 6.71 -14.23
CA SER A 83 17.17 6.92 -12.83
C SER A 83 17.27 5.58 -12.11
N ARG A 84 18.14 5.53 -11.10
CA ARG A 84 18.36 4.36 -10.27
C ARG A 84 18.37 4.75 -8.81
N THR A 85 17.77 3.94 -7.97
CA THR A 85 17.85 4.06 -6.52
C THR A 85 18.40 2.76 -5.96
N GLU A 86 19.61 2.81 -5.42
CA GLU A 86 20.22 1.71 -4.66
C GLU A 86 19.75 1.80 -3.20
N VAL A 87 19.38 0.67 -2.60
CA VAL A 87 18.92 0.65 -1.21
C VAL A 87 19.93 0.01 -0.25
N LYS A 88 21.11 -0.39 -0.73
CA LYS A 88 22.15 -1.06 0.06
C LYS A 88 22.55 -0.36 1.34
N GLU A 89 22.70 0.97 1.31
CA GLU A 89 23.07 1.74 2.52
C GLU A 89 21.95 1.71 3.56
N LEU A 90 20.69 1.76 3.09
CA LEU A 90 19.52 1.65 3.95
C LEU A 90 19.36 0.23 4.50
N GLU A 91 19.65 -0.79 3.68
CA GLU A 91 19.66 -2.18 4.10
C GLU A 91 20.69 -2.42 5.20
N ALA A 92 21.91 -1.94 5.03
CA ALA A 92 22.97 -2.06 6.04
C ALA A 92 22.59 -1.32 7.33
N ARG A 93 22.02 -0.12 7.21
CA ARG A 93 21.66 0.72 8.37
C ARG A 93 20.52 0.12 9.20
N TYR A 94 19.50 -0.43 8.56
CA TYR A 94 18.27 -0.90 9.22
C TYR A 94 18.18 -2.43 9.30
N ASN A 95 19.21 -3.14 8.85
CA ASN A 95 19.22 -4.61 8.76
C ASN A 95 17.94 -5.16 8.10
N SER A 96 17.44 -4.48 7.07
CA SER A 96 16.18 -4.80 6.40
C SER A 96 16.25 -4.38 4.94
N CYS A 97 15.71 -5.18 4.02
CA CYS A 97 15.63 -4.87 2.59
C CYS A 97 14.18 -4.67 2.14
N ASN A 98 14.01 -4.13 0.94
CA ASN A 98 12.69 -4.14 0.31
C ASN A 98 12.33 -5.58 -0.10
N ILE A 99 11.07 -5.97 0.14
CA ILE A 99 10.54 -7.28 -0.24
C ILE A 99 9.36 -7.09 -1.19
N ALA A 100 9.46 -7.64 -2.39
CA ALA A 100 8.33 -7.79 -3.29
C ALA A 100 7.63 -9.13 -2.99
N ILE A 101 6.35 -9.09 -2.68
CA ILE A 101 5.59 -10.26 -2.22
C ILE A 101 4.18 -10.26 -2.83
N HIS A 102 3.55 -11.42 -2.92
CA HIS A 102 2.12 -11.49 -3.22
C HIS A 102 1.31 -10.88 -2.08
N ARG A 103 0.41 -9.93 -2.38
CA ARG A 103 -0.36 -9.22 -1.35
C ARG A 103 -1.15 -10.15 -0.44
N ALA A 104 -1.74 -11.20 -1.01
CA ALA A 104 -2.51 -12.17 -0.25
C ALA A 104 -1.63 -13.03 0.68
N GLU A 105 -0.41 -13.35 0.27
CA GLU A 105 0.53 -14.07 1.14
C GLU A 105 0.94 -13.22 2.34
N LEU A 106 1.21 -11.93 2.12
CA LEU A 106 1.46 -11.00 3.23
C LEU A 106 0.26 -10.91 4.18
N GLN A 107 -0.95 -10.78 3.64
CA GLN A 107 -2.19 -10.71 4.43
C GLN A 107 -2.41 -12.00 5.23
N LYS A 108 -2.15 -13.15 4.62
CA LYS A 108 -2.21 -14.47 5.28
C LYS A 108 -1.21 -14.55 6.45
N ILE A 109 0.05 -14.19 6.23
CA ILE A 109 1.07 -14.18 7.29
C ILE A 109 0.63 -13.31 8.48
N LEU A 110 0.05 -12.13 8.21
CA LEU A 110 -0.44 -11.22 9.25
C LEU A 110 -1.64 -11.80 10.00
N ALA A 111 -2.58 -12.43 9.30
CA ALA A 111 -3.75 -13.04 9.90
C ALA A 111 -3.42 -14.29 10.72
N GLU A 112 -2.56 -15.16 10.22
CA GLU A 112 -2.14 -16.38 10.91
C GLU A 112 -1.35 -16.09 12.21
N ASN A 113 -0.80 -14.89 12.35
CA ASN A 113 -0.14 -14.47 13.58
C ASN A 113 -1.13 -13.99 14.66
N LEU A 114 -2.40 -13.78 14.32
CA LEU A 114 -3.48 -13.47 15.26
C LEU A 114 -4.16 -14.77 15.75
N ASN A 115 -4.92 -14.65 16.81
CA ASN A 115 -5.80 -15.75 17.23
C ASN A 115 -6.99 -15.82 16.25
N SER A 116 -7.44 -17.01 15.89
CA SER A 116 -8.57 -17.21 14.98
C SER A 116 -9.82 -16.43 15.39
N ASP A 117 -10.10 -16.41 16.69
CA ASP A 117 -11.29 -15.77 17.26
C ASP A 117 -11.21 -14.23 17.23
N SER A 118 -10.01 -13.67 17.02
CA SER A 118 -9.83 -12.22 16.90
C SER A 118 -10.23 -11.67 15.53
N ILE A 119 -10.57 -12.52 14.55
CA ILE A 119 -10.98 -12.09 13.20
C ILE A 119 -12.39 -12.62 12.92
N GLN A 120 -13.33 -11.71 12.68
CA GLN A 120 -14.70 -12.01 12.32
C GLN A 120 -14.94 -11.68 10.84
N LEU A 121 -15.08 -12.72 10.02
CA LEU A 121 -15.37 -12.61 8.59
C LEU A 121 -16.88 -12.41 8.35
N ASN A 122 -17.29 -12.07 7.11
CA ASN A 122 -18.68 -11.77 6.76
C ASN A 122 -19.31 -10.63 7.59
N HIS A 123 -18.49 -9.68 8.04
CA HIS A 123 -18.93 -8.51 8.81
C HIS A 123 -18.73 -7.25 7.97
N SER A 124 -19.54 -7.07 6.92
CA SER A 124 -19.60 -5.83 6.13
C SER A 124 -20.30 -4.75 6.95
N LEU A 125 -19.56 -3.71 7.37
CA LEU A 125 -20.15 -2.60 8.12
C LEU A 125 -21.12 -1.82 7.24
N GLN A 126 -22.39 -1.74 7.66
CA GLN A 126 -23.46 -1.01 6.97
C GLN A 126 -23.66 0.38 7.58
N LYS A 127 -23.59 0.47 8.91
CA LYS A 127 -23.83 1.73 9.62
C LYS A 127 -23.02 1.79 10.90
N ILE A 128 -22.59 3.00 11.24
CA ILE A 128 -21.98 3.31 12.53
C ILE A 128 -22.65 4.53 13.14
N LYS A 129 -22.95 4.47 14.44
CA LYS A 129 -23.50 5.58 15.21
C LYS A 129 -22.68 5.80 16.48
N LYS A 130 -22.55 7.04 16.91
CA LYS A 130 -22.02 7.39 18.22
C LYS A 130 -23.19 7.61 19.17
N GLU A 131 -23.24 6.81 20.21
CA GLU A 131 -24.09 6.96 21.39
C GLU A 131 -23.17 7.16 22.62
N ALA A 132 -23.40 6.48 23.75
CA ALA A 132 -22.39 6.39 24.79
C ALA A 132 -21.11 5.73 24.28
N ASN A 133 -21.26 4.60 23.59
CA ASN A 133 -20.24 3.92 22.79
C ASN A 133 -20.56 3.98 21.30
N TYR A 134 -19.76 3.34 20.43
CA TYR A 134 -20.08 3.18 19.03
C TYR A 134 -20.95 1.94 18.82
N ILE A 135 -22.05 2.10 18.10
CA ILE A 135 -22.90 1.00 17.64
C ILE A 135 -22.56 0.72 16.18
N LEU A 136 -22.11 -0.49 15.92
CA LEU A 136 -21.68 -1.00 14.62
C LEU A 136 -22.76 -1.96 14.10
N ASP A 137 -23.51 -1.55 13.08
CA ASP A 137 -24.51 -2.37 12.41
C ASP A 137 -23.89 -3.03 11.17
N PHE A 138 -23.92 -4.36 11.09
CA PHE A 138 -23.38 -5.14 9.97
C PHE A 138 -24.47 -5.68 9.05
N GLU A 139 -24.15 -5.88 7.75
CA GLU A 139 -25.08 -6.39 6.75
C GLU A 139 -25.62 -7.80 7.07
N ASN A 140 -24.87 -8.60 7.83
CA ASN A 140 -25.31 -9.93 8.29
C ASN A 140 -26.32 -9.88 9.45
N GLY A 141 -26.76 -8.69 9.86
CA GLY A 141 -27.72 -8.47 10.94
C GLY A 141 -27.10 -8.37 12.34
N ASN A 142 -25.79 -8.57 12.49
CA ASN A 142 -25.12 -8.41 13.76
C ASN A 142 -25.00 -6.92 14.12
N GLN A 143 -25.19 -6.64 15.41
CA GLN A 143 -24.96 -5.33 16.00
C GLN A 143 -23.95 -5.47 17.14
N ILE A 144 -22.90 -4.67 17.11
CA ILE A 144 -21.80 -4.70 18.09
C ILE A 144 -21.66 -3.32 18.73
N GLU A 145 -21.57 -3.31 20.04
CA GLU A 145 -21.20 -2.11 20.81
C GLU A 145 -19.69 -2.10 21.04
N SER A 146 -19.03 -0.99 20.75
CA SER A 146 -17.57 -0.83 20.83
C SER A 146 -17.19 0.48 21.48
N GLN A 147 -16.31 0.43 22.46
CA GLN A 147 -15.80 1.62 23.14
C GLN A 147 -14.75 2.35 22.30
N ILE A 148 -13.88 1.59 21.64
CA ILE A 148 -12.81 2.11 20.81
C ILE A 148 -12.95 1.53 19.39
N VAL A 149 -12.92 2.39 18.37
CA VAL A 149 -13.04 1.98 16.97
C VAL A 149 -11.84 2.46 16.16
N PHE A 150 -11.20 1.52 15.45
CA PHE A 150 -10.24 1.83 14.41
C PHE A 150 -10.86 1.58 13.03
N GLY A 151 -10.92 2.62 12.20
CA GLY A 151 -11.34 2.53 10.81
C GLY A 151 -10.15 2.19 9.90
N ALA A 152 -10.07 0.93 9.46
CA ALA A 152 -9.11 0.42 8.49
C ALA A 152 -9.82 -0.03 7.20
N ASP A 153 -10.99 0.53 6.90
CA ASP A 153 -11.98 0.15 5.89
C ASP A 153 -11.69 0.74 4.49
N GLY A 154 -10.44 1.15 4.28
CA GLY A 154 -9.89 1.49 2.98
C GLY A 154 -10.34 2.83 2.40
N ILE A 155 -9.98 3.09 1.15
CA ILE A 155 -10.22 4.38 0.48
C ILE A 155 -11.69 4.79 0.45
N LYS A 156 -12.62 3.83 0.39
CA LYS A 156 -14.08 4.10 0.39
C LYS A 156 -14.67 4.12 1.79
N SER A 157 -13.86 4.33 2.81
CA SER A 157 -14.23 4.27 4.22
C SER A 157 -15.63 4.80 4.53
N LEU A 158 -16.47 3.90 5.04
CA LEU A 158 -17.80 4.22 5.52
C LEU A 158 -17.71 5.00 6.83
N ILE A 159 -16.77 4.63 7.70
CA ILE A 159 -16.54 5.32 8.97
C ILE A 159 -16.16 6.78 8.73
N ARG A 160 -15.22 7.05 7.82
CA ARG A 160 -14.86 8.42 7.45
C ARG A 160 -16.07 9.22 6.97
N ASN A 161 -16.90 8.61 6.12
CA ASN A 161 -18.05 9.29 5.51
C ASN A 161 -19.19 9.53 6.51
N GLN A 162 -19.48 8.59 7.41
CA GLN A 162 -20.59 8.71 8.34
C GLN A 162 -20.25 9.52 9.61
N ILE A 163 -19.04 9.34 10.15
CA ILE A 163 -18.65 9.96 11.43
C ILE A 163 -17.88 11.27 11.19
N LEU A 164 -16.82 11.25 10.40
CA LEU A 164 -15.97 12.44 10.21
C LEU A 164 -16.49 13.36 9.10
N LYS A 165 -17.33 12.85 8.20
CA LYS A 165 -17.97 13.58 7.09
C LYS A 165 -16.98 14.43 6.28
N THR A 166 -15.83 13.85 5.94
CA THR A 166 -14.71 14.56 5.32
C THR A 166 -14.03 13.72 4.24
N GLY A 167 -13.27 14.38 3.38
CA GLY A 167 -12.45 13.78 2.35
C GLY A 167 -13.16 13.55 1.03
N THR A 168 -12.43 13.78 -0.04
CA THR A 168 -12.87 13.53 -1.42
C THR A 168 -11.93 12.54 -2.08
N ILE A 169 -12.46 11.47 -2.62
CA ILE A 169 -11.70 10.54 -3.45
C ILE A 169 -11.43 11.24 -4.78
N ARG A 170 -10.15 11.35 -5.11
CA ARG A 170 -9.67 12.02 -6.32
C ARG A 170 -9.25 10.99 -7.34
N ASN A 171 -9.87 11.02 -8.53
CA ASN A 171 -9.42 10.25 -9.68
C ASN A 171 -8.12 10.85 -10.21
N SER A 172 -7.09 10.01 -10.39
CA SER A 172 -5.80 10.45 -10.94
C SER A 172 -5.80 10.64 -12.46
N GLY A 173 -6.89 10.27 -13.15
CA GLY A 173 -6.99 10.27 -14.61
C GLY A 173 -6.20 9.13 -15.26
N GLN A 174 -5.97 8.04 -14.53
CA GLN A 174 -5.19 6.89 -15.01
C GLN A 174 -5.94 5.57 -14.81
N LYS A 175 -5.86 4.69 -15.81
CA LYS A 175 -6.24 3.28 -15.72
C LYS A 175 -4.99 2.43 -15.53
N CYS A 176 -5.11 1.38 -14.73
CA CYS A 176 -4.02 0.48 -14.42
C CYS A 176 -4.48 -0.97 -14.49
N TRP A 177 -3.85 -1.74 -15.37
CA TRP A 177 -3.90 -3.20 -15.35
C TRP A 177 -2.81 -3.74 -14.44
N ARG A 178 -3.10 -4.84 -13.77
CA ARG A 178 -2.17 -5.56 -12.92
C ARG A 178 -2.27 -7.03 -13.25
N GLY A 179 -1.14 -7.67 -13.43
CA GLY A 179 -1.07 -9.10 -13.72
C GLY A 179 -0.07 -9.83 -12.84
N LEU A 180 -0.39 -11.09 -12.60
CA LEU A 180 0.51 -12.07 -12.00
C LEU A 180 0.72 -13.20 -13.00
N VAL A 181 1.96 -13.54 -13.25
CA VAL A 181 2.34 -14.55 -14.22
C VAL A 181 3.42 -15.48 -13.69
N ASP A 182 3.29 -16.77 -13.98
CA ASP A 182 4.38 -17.72 -13.83
C ASP A 182 5.32 -17.55 -15.01
N PHE A 183 6.50 -16.97 -14.75
CA PHE A 183 7.45 -16.60 -15.78
C PHE A 183 8.89 -16.69 -15.27
N GLU A 184 9.74 -17.35 -16.04
CA GLU A 184 11.17 -17.43 -15.74
C GLU A 184 11.86 -16.13 -16.16
N LEU A 185 11.90 -15.21 -15.22
CA LEU A 185 12.50 -13.90 -15.44
C LEU A 185 14.03 -14.03 -15.54
N PRO A 186 14.70 -13.45 -16.56
CA PRO A 186 16.17 -13.47 -16.65
C PRO A 186 16.84 -12.96 -15.37
N GLU A 187 17.93 -13.63 -14.97
CA GLU A 187 18.61 -13.41 -13.67
C GLU A 187 18.97 -11.94 -13.40
N LYS A 188 19.36 -11.21 -14.46
CA LYS A 188 19.67 -9.77 -14.36
C LYS A 188 18.54 -8.91 -13.81
N TYR A 189 17.30 -9.41 -13.75
CA TYR A 189 16.13 -8.70 -13.24
C TYR A 189 15.68 -9.17 -11.83
N HIS A 190 16.27 -10.22 -11.27
CA HIS A 190 15.75 -10.92 -10.09
C HIS A 190 15.65 -10.04 -8.85
N GLN A 191 16.63 -9.17 -8.59
CA GLN A 191 16.68 -8.35 -7.37
C GLN A 191 16.42 -6.87 -7.67
N GLN A 192 15.65 -6.60 -8.72
CA GLN A 192 15.37 -5.26 -9.19
C GLN A 192 13.88 -5.09 -9.48
N ALA A 193 13.35 -3.94 -9.15
CA ALA A 193 12.04 -3.49 -9.61
C ALA A 193 12.23 -2.48 -10.75
N PHE A 194 11.54 -2.70 -11.85
CA PHE A 194 11.59 -1.83 -13.02
C PHE A 194 10.29 -1.07 -13.20
N GLU A 195 10.38 0.19 -13.58
CA GLU A 195 9.28 0.96 -14.14
C GLU A 195 9.75 1.64 -15.43
N LEU A 196 9.12 1.30 -16.54
CA LEU A 196 9.42 1.84 -17.86
C LEU A 196 8.45 2.99 -18.16
N TRP A 197 8.97 4.14 -18.52
CA TRP A 197 8.21 5.36 -18.80
C TRP A 197 8.17 5.67 -20.30
N GLY A 198 6.99 5.53 -20.90
CA GLY A 198 6.71 5.91 -22.28
C GLY A 198 5.90 7.19 -22.39
N LYS A 199 5.34 7.41 -23.56
CA LYS A 199 4.51 8.55 -23.91
C LYS A 199 3.08 8.33 -23.42
N GLY A 200 2.71 8.92 -22.28
CA GLY A 200 1.37 8.78 -21.67
C GLY A 200 1.05 7.37 -21.16
N LYS A 201 2.08 6.54 -21.00
CA LYS A 201 1.95 5.16 -20.52
C LYS A 201 3.22 4.72 -19.79
N ARG A 202 3.08 3.77 -18.88
CA ARG A 202 4.19 3.18 -18.13
C ARG A 202 3.90 1.73 -17.80
N PHE A 203 4.96 0.96 -17.69
CA PHE A 203 4.89 -0.45 -17.34
C PHE A 203 5.90 -0.75 -16.23
N GLY A 204 5.48 -1.43 -15.19
CA GLY A 204 6.38 -1.87 -14.14
C GLY A 204 6.34 -3.37 -13.96
N PHE A 205 7.46 -3.96 -13.58
CA PHE A 205 7.54 -5.38 -13.25
C PHE A 205 8.56 -5.67 -12.15
N VAL A 206 8.30 -6.73 -11.39
CA VAL A 206 9.19 -7.20 -10.33
C VAL A 206 8.94 -8.68 -10.07
N LYS A 207 10.00 -9.44 -9.83
CA LYS A 207 9.92 -10.82 -9.32
C LYS A 207 9.39 -10.79 -7.89
N ILE A 208 8.40 -11.65 -7.57
CA ILE A 208 7.80 -11.71 -6.22
C ILE A 208 8.00 -13.07 -5.54
N SER A 209 8.34 -14.11 -6.29
CA SER A 209 8.77 -15.42 -5.80
C SER A 209 9.59 -16.12 -6.87
N ASP A 210 10.02 -17.37 -6.64
CA ASP A 210 10.91 -18.09 -7.57
C ASP A 210 10.36 -18.15 -9.01
N LYS A 211 9.07 -18.33 -9.17
CA LYS A 211 8.42 -18.49 -10.47
C LYS A 211 7.42 -17.38 -10.81
N LYS A 212 7.13 -16.44 -9.92
CA LYS A 212 6.09 -15.44 -10.14
C LYS A 212 6.66 -14.05 -10.36
N VAL A 213 6.14 -13.41 -11.40
CA VAL A 213 6.39 -12.00 -11.71
C VAL A 213 5.09 -11.23 -11.57
N TYR A 214 5.15 -10.14 -10.85
CA TYR A 214 4.10 -9.14 -10.82
C TYR A 214 4.42 -8.03 -11.80
N TRP A 215 3.42 -7.62 -12.57
CA TRP A 215 3.52 -6.46 -13.44
C TRP A 215 2.30 -5.54 -13.33
N TYR A 216 2.49 -4.28 -13.68
CA TYR A 216 1.41 -3.32 -13.85
C TYR A 216 1.64 -2.47 -15.08
N ALA A 217 0.54 -2.07 -15.73
CA ALA A 217 0.51 -1.26 -16.94
C ALA A 217 -0.44 -0.10 -16.74
N CYS A 218 0.05 1.13 -16.85
CA CYS A 218 -0.75 2.34 -16.64
C CYS A 218 -0.83 3.17 -17.91
N ILE A 219 -2.02 3.70 -18.20
CA ILE A 219 -2.25 4.68 -19.25
C ILE A 219 -3.08 5.85 -18.74
N ASN A 220 -3.05 6.96 -19.48
CA ASN A 220 -4.01 8.04 -19.27
C ASN A 220 -5.43 7.55 -19.59
N GLU A 221 -6.40 7.85 -18.74
CA GLU A 221 -7.79 7.38 -18.85
C GLU A 221 -8.43 7.77 -20.18
N LYS A 222 -8.10 8.95 -20.71
CA LYS A 222 -8.57 9.42 -22.04
C LYS A 222 -8.14 8.54 -23.22
N SER A 223 -7.14 7.68 -23.01
CA SER A 223 -6.66 6.71 -23.99
C SER A 223 -7.25 5.31 -23.79
N PHE A 224 -8.00 5.11 -22.70
CA PHE A 224 -8.68 3.85 -22.42
C PHE A 224 -9.79 3.60 -23.44
N GLY A 225 -9.90 2.37 -23.92
CA GLY A 225 -10.89 1.98 -24.94
C GLY A 225 -10.47 2.22 -26.41
N LYS A 226 -9.28 2.82 -26.64
CA LYS A 226 -8.71 2.95 -28.00
C LYS A 226 -8.03 1.68 -28.51
N TYR A 227 -7.80 0.75 -27.62
CA TYR A 227 -7.05 -0.49 -27.88
C TYR A 227 -7.90 -1.69 -27.46
N LEU A 228 -7.77 -2.79 -28.18
CA LEU A 228 -8.49 -4.04 -27.88
C LEU A 228 -7.85 -4.81 -26.74
N GLN A 229 -6.52 -4.83 -26.69
CA GLN A 229 -5.75 -5.58 -25.70
C GLN A 229 -4.64 -4.73 -25.08
N VAL A 230 -4.18 -5.13 -23.88
CA VAL A 230 -3.08 -4.42 -23.20
C VAL A 230 -1.78 -4.52 -24.00
N ALA A 231 -1.53 -5.62 -24.70
CA ALA A 231 -0.36 -5.81 -25.54
C ALA A 231 -0.28 -4.75 -26.66
N ASP A 232 -1.42 -4.40 -27.28
CA ASP A 232 -1.48 -3.38 -28.33
C ASP A 232 -1.04 -2.00 -27.84
N ILE A 233 -1.21 -1.73 -26.56
CA ILE A 233 -0.81 -0.45 -25.95
C ILE A 233 0.71 -0.36 -25.82
N PHE A 234 1.36 -1.49 -25.52
CA PHE A 234 2.79 -1.55 -25.16
C PHE A 234 3.68 -2.16 -26.23
N TYR A 235 3.20 -2.25 -27.49
CA TYR A 235 3.91 -2.87 -28.61
C TYR A 235 5.30 -2.26 -28.91
N ASP A 236 5.53 -1.01 -28.51
CA ASP A 236 6.77 -0.25 -28.68
C ASP A 236 7.70 -0.31 -27.46
N PHE A 237 7.34 -1.11 -26.44
CA PHE A 237 8.18 -1.36 -25.28
C PHE A 237 9.13 -2.55 -25.51
N ALA A 238 10.15 -2.66 -24.65
CA ALA A 238 11.11 -3.76 -24.68
C ALA A 238 10.40 -5.13 -24.71
N PRO A 239 10.94 -6.13 -25.43
CA PRO A 239 10.28 -7.43 -25.65
C PRO A 239 9.80 -8.12 -24.39
N ILE A 240 10.53 -7.98 -23.28
CA ILE A 240 10.13 -8.56 -21.98
C ILE A 240 8.74 -8.09 -21.51
N VAL A 241 8.34 -6.86 -21.87
CA VAL A 241 7.02 -6.31 -21.51
C VAL A 241 5.91 -7.09 -22.19
N LEU A 242 6.05 -7.31 -23.51
CA LEU A 242 5.07 -8.10 -24.28
C LEU A 242 5.04 -9.55 -23.81
N GLN A 243 6.21 -10.17 -23.58
CA GLN A 243 6.31 -11.54 -23.07
C GLN A 243 5.56 -11.71 -21.75
N LEU A 244 5.69 -10.77 -20.81
CA LEU A 244 4.97 -10.81 -19.54
C LEU A 244 3.45 -10.65 -19.72
N ILE A 245 3.01 -9.74 -20.57
CA ILE A 245 1.58 -9.52 -20.84
C ILE A 245 0.97 -10.77 -21.50
N GLU A 246 1.60 -11.27 -22.56
CA GLU A 246 1.09 -12.41 -23.35
C GLU A 246 1.09 -13.73 -22.58
N ALA A 247 2.08 -13.92 -21.68
CA ALA A 247 2.12 -15.08 -20.80
C ALA A 247 1.09 -15.03 -19.67
N THR A 248 0.43 -13.88 -19.43
CA THR A 248 -0.55 -13.73 -18.34
C THR A 248 -1.94 -14.13 -18.83
N SER A 249 -2.57 -15.10 -18.16
CA SER A 249 -3.99 -15.42 -18.39
C SER A 249 -4.89 -14.20 -18.15
N GLN A 250 -5.90 -14.00 -18.98
CA GLN A 250 -6.86 -12.89 -18.88
C GLN A 250 -7.54 -12.84 -17.49
N ASP A 251 -7.82 -13.99 -16.89
CA ASP A 251 -8.42 -14.10 -15.56
C ASP A 251 -7.48 -13.57 -14.44
N ASN A 252 -6.19 -13.52 -14.70
CA ASN A 252 -5.17 -12.99 -13.80
C ASN A 252 -4.86 -11.50 -14.05
N ILE A 253 -5.60 -10.83 -14.93
CA ILE A 253 -5.44 -9.40 -15.22
C ILE A 253 -6.60 -8.62 -14.61
N ILE A 254 -6.27 -7.72 -13.70
CA ILE A 254 -7.25 -6.83 -13.05
C ILE A 254 -7.03 -5.41 -13.53
N CYS A 255 -8.10 -4.74 -13.99
CA CYS A 255 -8.07 -3.34 -14.41
C CYS A 255 -8.84 -2.44 -13.43
N ASN A 256 -8.20 -1.39 -12.96
CA ASN A 256 -8.83 -0.42 -12.06
C ASN A 256 -8.43 1.02 -12.43
N THR A 257 -9.27 1.99 -12.02
CA THR A 257 -8.90 3.40 -11.98
C THR A 257 -8.00 3.67 -10.78
N ILE A 258 -6.92 4.42 -10.98
CA ILE A 258 -6.07 4.88 -9.88
C ILE A 258 -6.73 6.09 -9.22
N SER A 259 -6.92 6.01 -7.92
CA SER A 259 -7.46 7.09 -7.11
C SER A 259 -6.67 7.28 -5.84
N ASP A 260 -6.75 8.45 -5.25
CA ASP A 260 -6.24 8.78 -3.92
C ASP A 260 -7.28 9.57 -3.10
N LEU A 261 -6.97 9.85 -1.86
CA LEU A 261 -7.77 10.70 -1.00
C LEU A 261 -7.09 12.07 -0.88
N THR A 262 -7.87 13.15 -1.08
CA THR A 262 -7.36 14.48 -0.74
C THR A 262 -7.03 14.53 0.76
N PRO A 263 -5.91 15.15 1.17
CA PRO A 263 -5.56 15.23 2.58
C PRO A 263 -6.71 15.77 3.44
N ILE A 264 -7.10 15.01 4.44
CA ILE A 264 -8.19 15.37 5.36
C ILE A 264 -7.64 16.05 6.63
N PRO A 265 -8.40 17.00 7.21
CA PRO A 265 -7.90 17.79 8.34
C PRO A 265 -7.83 17.00 9.65
N LYS A 266 -8.71 16.02 9.83
CA LYS A 266 -8.86 15.26 11.07
C LYS A 266 -9.05 13.77 10.78
N TRP A 267 -8.28 12.91 11.48
CA TRP A 267 -8.29 11.45 11.31
C TRP A 267 -9.01 10.73 12.45
N TYR A 268 -9.38 11.44 13.50
CA TYR A 268 -9.98 10.87 14.70
C TYR A 268 -11.11 11.74 15.24
N THR A 269 -11.92 11.15 16.08
CA THR A 269 -12.85 11.84 16.99
C THR A 269 -12.85 11.07 18.33
N GLU A 270 -13.77 11.34 19.24
CA GLU A 270 -13.82 10.62 20.52
C GLU A 270 -13.78 9.11 20.32
N ASN A 271 -12.72 8.46 20.84
CA ASN A 271 -12.54 7.02 20.83
C ASN A 271 -12.63 6.34 19.45
N LEU A 272 -12.48 7.10 18.36
CA LEU A 272 -12.44 6.59 16.99
C LEU A 272 -11.28 7.20 16.21
N CYS A 273 -10.51 6.35 15.53
CA CYS A 273 -9.40 6.79 14.69
C CYS A 273 -9.35 6.03 13.36
N LEU A 274 -9.11 6.76 12.25
CA LEU A 274 -8.83 6.20 10.95
C LEU A 274 -7.34 5.91 10.79
N ILE A 275 -7.02 4.81 10.09
CA ILE A 275 -5.64 4.44 9.72
C ILE A 275 -5.56 4.02 8.25
N GLY A 276 -4.37 4.08 7.68
CA GLY A 276 -4.11 3.65 6.30
C GLY A 276 -4.98 4.37 5.29
N ASP A 277 -5.46 3.64 4.30
CA ASP A 277 -6.23 4.21 3.19
C ASP A 277 -7.55 4.86 3.61
N ALA A 278 -8.10 4.52 4.78
CA ALA A 278 -9.26 5.21 5.33
C ALA A 278 -8.95 6.67 5.68
N ALA A 279 -7.74 6.95 6.13
CA ALA A 279 -7.26 8.28 6.52
C ALA A 279 -6.52 9.01 5.39
N HIS A 280 -5.74 8.29 4.56
CA HIS A 280 -4.76 8.92 3.68
C HIS A 280 -4.39 8.07 2.46
N ALA A 281 -5.37 7.47 1.79
CA ALA A 281 -5.11 6.70 0.57
C ALA A 281 -4.27 7.48 -0.43
N THR A 282 -3.25 6.84 -0.98
CA THR A 282 -2.32 7.43 -1.94
C THR A 282 -2.31 6.68 -3.27
N THR A 283 -1.96 7.37 -4.35
CA THR A 283 -1.65 6.70 -5.62
C THR A 283 -0.43 5.78 -5.46
N PRO A 284 -0.28 4.69 -6.25
CA PRO A 284 0.77 3.69 -6.05
C PRO A 284 2.18 4.14 -6.46
N ASN A 285 2.35 5.37 -6.95
CA ASN A 285 3.56 5.84 -7.64
C ASN A 285 4.83 5.89 -6.78
N MET A 286 4.71 5.80 -5.47
CA MET A 286 5.84 5.70 -4.54
C MET A 286 5.92 4.33 -3.84
N GLY A 287 4.99 3.42 -4.12
CA GLY A 287 4.93 2.10 -3.45
C GLY A 287 4.73 2.17 -1.93
N GLN A 288 4.15 3.26 -1.40
CA GLN A 288 4.14 3.53 0.04
C GLN A 288 2.79 3.34 0.74
N GLY A 289 1.67 3.16 0.03
CA GLY A 289 0.35 3.11 0.68
C GLY A 289 0.27 2.12 1.83
N ALA A 290 0.55 0.85 1.58
CA ALA A 290 0.54 -0.18 2.62
C ALA A 290 1.65 0.02 3.67
N CYS A 291 2.84 0.47 3.25
CA CYS A 291 3.95 0.75 4.18
C CYS A 291 3.56 1.84 5.20
N GLN A 292 2.80 2.86 4.78
CA GLN A 292 2.32 3.90 5.67
C GLN A 292 1.23 3.40 6.63
N ALA A 293 0.34 2.51 6.18
CA ALA A 293 -0.64 1.86 7.07
C ALA A 293 0.02 0.97 8.13
N ILE A 294 1.12 0.29 7.78
CA ILE A 294 1.94 -0.49 8.72
C ILE A 294 2.62 0.44 9.73
N GLU A 295 3.16 1.56 9.27
CA GLU A 295 3.79 2.56 10.12
C GLU A 295 2.77 3.24 11.06
N ASP A 296 1.53 3.45 10.62
CA ASP A 296 0.43 3.92 11.48
C ASP A 296 0.22 2.99 12.68
N ALA A 297 0.10 1.70 12.41
CA ALA A 297 -0.06 0.69 13.46
C ALA A 297 1.12 0.71 14.45
N TYR A 298 2.33 0.82 13.94
CA TYR A 298 3.55 0.91 14.77
C TYR A 298 3.53 2.14 15.69
N ILE A 299 3.19 3.32 15.16
CA ILE A 299 3.15 4.55 15.95
C ILE A 299 2.05 4.47 17.03
N ILE A 300 0.89 3.90 16.71
CA ILE A 300 -0.15 3.64 17.71
C ILE A 300 0.40 2.75 18.82
N GLY A 301 1.09 1.66 18.50
CA GLY A 301 1.74 0.79 19.49
C GLY A 301 2.73 1.53 20.38
N LYS A 302 3.56 2.40 19.81
CA LYS A 302 4.50 3.24 20.57
C LYS A 302 3.82 4.25 21.49
N LEU A 303 2.66 4.72 21.13
CA LEU A 303 1.88 5.62 21.96
C LEU A 303 1.15 4.87 23.10
N LEU A 304 0.71 3.63 22.85
CA LEU A 304 0.13 2.75 23.87
C LEU A 304 1.13 2.40 24.99
N GLU A 305 2.43 2.33 24.69
CA GLU A 305 3.48 2.15 25.70
C GLU A 305 3.53 3.31 26.73
N LYS A 306 3.07 4.50 26.36
CA LYS A 306 3.23 5.74 27.11
C LYS A 306 1.92 6.28 27.70
N ASN A 307 0.79 5.86 27.19
CA ASN A 307 -0.51 6.40 27.56
C ASN A 307 -1.61 5.33 27.41
N GLN A 308 -2.64 5.41 28.21
CA GLN A 308 -3.83 4.56 28.14
C GLN A 308 -5.09 5.32 27.69
N ASP A 309 -5.04 6.64 27.59
CA ASP A 309 -6.13 7.46 27.04
C ASP A 309 -6.07 7.46 25.52
N PHE A 310 -6.99 6.75 24.86
CA PHE A 310 -7.07 6.66 23.41
C PHE A 310 -7.28 8.00 22.71
N ASN A 311 -7.95 8.96 23.31
CA ASN A 311 -8.13 10.29 22.72
C ASN A 311 -6.79 11.06 22.66
N ALA A 312 -5.99 10.96 23.71
CA ALA A 312 -4.63 11.53 23.73
C ALA A 312 -3.72 10.80 22.72
N ILE A 313 -3.82 9.46 22.62
CA ILE A 313 -3.10 8.64 21.64
C ILE A 313 -3.46 9.07 20.21
N PHE A 314 -4.74 9.21 19.87
CA PHE A 314 -5.20 9.58 18.53
C PHE A 314 -4.76 10.99 18.13
N LYS A 315 -4.79 11.92 19.06
CA LYS A 315 -4.28 13.28 18.86
C LYS A 315 -2.78 13.28 18.58
N ALA A 316 -1.99 12.55 19.37
CA ALA A 316 -0.55 12.43 19.21
C ALA A 316 -0.20 11.70 17.89
N PHE A 317 -0.89 10.59 17.59
CA PHE A 317 -0.75 9.84 16.35
C PHE A 317 -0.91 10.73 15.12
N GLN A 318 -2.01 11.46 15.01
CA GLN A 318 -2.21 12.38 13.89
C GLN A 318 -1.13 13.45 13.82
N SER A 319 -0.71 14.00 14.95
CA SER A 319 0.33 15.04 15.02
C SER A 319 1.67 14.53 14.46
N ILE A 320 2.06 13.31 14.80
CA ILE A 320 3.29 12.67 14.34
C ILE A 320 3.19 12.36 12.84
N ARG A 321 2.13 11.64 12.42
CA ARG A 321 2.05 11.05 11.09
C ARG A 321 1.70 12.02 9.97
N ARG A 322 0.89 13.04 10.26
CA ARG A 322 0.23 13.89 9.25
C ARG A 322 1.21 14.54 8.26
N LYS A 323 2.35 15.03 8.74
CA LYS A 323 3.32 15.73 7.88
C LYS A 323 3.94 14.80 6.84
N LYS A 324 4.41 13.63 7.28
CA LYS A 324 5.03 12.62 6.42
C LYS A 324 4.04 12.06 5.40
N VAL A 325 2.87 11.68 5.88
CA VAL A 325 1.81 11.11 5.05
C VAL A 325 1.32 12.10 3.99
N ASN A 326 1.04 13.36 4.35
CA ASN A 326 0.65 14.39 3.39
C ASN A 326 1.72 14.65 2.32
N TYR A 327 2.99 14.61 2.71
CA TYR A 327 4.12 14.69 1.76
C TYR A 327 4.08 13.51 0.78
N ILE A 328 3.88 12.28 1.26
CA ILE A 328 3.81 11.06 0.43
C ILE A 328 2.62 11.13 -0.53
N VAL A 329 1.42 11.47 -0.05
CA VAL A 329 0.21 11.58 -0.89
C VAL A 329 0.43 12.61 -1.99
N SER A 330 0.91 13.80 -1.65
CA SER A 330 1.12 14.89 -2.62
C SER A 330 2.23 14.57 -3.63
N THR A 331 3.34 14.01 -3.16
CA THR A 331 4.47 13.62 -4.02
C THR A 331 4.08 12.47 -4.94
N SER A 332 3.41 11.44 -4.43
CA SER A 332 2.92 10.32 -5.22
C SER A 332 1.98 10.76 -6.33
N HIS A 333 1.05 11.68 -6.03
CA HIS A 333 0.16 12.26 -7.02
C HIS A 333 0.92 13.03 -8.11
N THR A 334 1.92 13.83 -7.73
CA THR A 334 2.77 14.60 -8.66
C THR A 334 3.61 13.68 -9.55
N ILE A 335 4.25 12.65 -8.98
CA ILE A 335 5.00 11.65 -9.74
C ILE A 335 4.08 10.97 -10.77
N GLY A 336 2.86 10.60 -10.37
CA GLY A 336 1.89 10.01 -11.29
C GLY A 336 1.56 10.90 -12.48
N LYS A 337 1.43 12.20 -12.28
CA LYS A 337 1.22 13.17 -13.38
C LYS A 337 2.43 13.28 -14.29
N VAL A 338 3.62 13.42 -13.71
CA VAL A 338 4.87 13.59 -14.46
C VAL A 338 5.20 12.33 -15.28
N SER A 339 5.08 11.14 -14.67
CA SER A 339 5.37 9.87 -15.33
C SER A 339 4.46 9.59 -16.53
N GLN A 340 3.30 10.22 -16.61
CA GLN A 340 2.29 10.06 -17.67
C GLN A 340 2.27 11.20 -18.71
N TRP A 341 3.31 12.02 -18.80
CA TRP A 341 3.39 13.05 -19.84
C TRP A 341 3.34 12.44 -21.24
N GLU A 342 2.48 12.99 -22.10
CA GLU A 342 2.36 12.61 -23.51
C GLU A 342 3.26 13.46 -24.42
N LYS A 343 3.43 14.74 -24.06
CA LYS A 343 4.31 15.68 -24.76
C LYS A 343 5.53 15.97 -23.90
N GLY A 344 6.71 16.04 -24.50
CA GLY A 344 7.94 16.35 -23.78
C GLY A 344 8.50 15.20 -22.95
N ASN A 345 8.11 13.93 -23.21
CA ASN A 345 8.62 12.76 -22.50
C ASN A 345 10.16 12.64 -22.57
N SER A 346 10.79 13.01 -23.69
CA SER A 346 12.25 13.02 -23.83
C SER A 346 12.90 14.07 -22.91
N ILE A 347 12.30 15.27 -22.80
CA ILE A 347 12.75 16.32 -21.88
C ILE A 347 12.56 15.86 -20.44
N ARG A 348 11.41 15.30 -20.11
CA ARG A 348 11.16 14.69 -18.79
C ARG A 348 12.24 13.67 -18.43
N ASN A 349 12.52 12.72 -19.33
CA ASN A 349 13.49 11.66 -19.09
C ASN A 349 14.90 12.23 -18.92
N PHE A 350 15.28 13.24 -19.70
CA PHE A 350 16.54 13.95 -19.58
C PHE A 350 16.66 14.64 -18.21
N LEU A 351 15.65 15.44 -17.82
CA LEU A 351 15.66 16.14 -16.53
C LEU A 351 15.70 15.17 -15.33
N MET A 352 14.95 14.07 -15.40
CA MET A 352 14.99 13.03 -14.38
C MET A 352 16.35 12.36 -14.28
N GLY A 353 17.03 12.14 -15.41
CA GLY A 353 18.39 11.60 -15.45
C GLY A 353 19.48 12.52 -14.89
N LEU A 354 19.20 13.82 -14.79
CA LEU A 354 20.10 14.78 -14.16
C LEU A 354 20.02 14.80 -12.64
N ILE A 355 18.99 14.15 -12.04
CA ILE A 355 18.85 14.11 -10.57
C ILE A 355 19.94 13.21 -10.00
N PRO A 356 20.86 13.75 -9.17
CA PRO A 356 21.91 12.95 -8.56
C PRO A 356 21.34 11.84 -7.68
N GLU A 357 21.97 10.69 -7.67
CA GLU A 357 21.58 9.54 -6.85
C GLU A 357 21.49 9.88 -5.36
N SER A 358 22.38 10.77 -4.88
CA SER A 358 22.36 11.27 -3.50
C SER A 358 21.06 12.00 -3.11
N ILE A 359 20.38 12.65 -4.08
CA ILE A 359 19.08 13.26 -3.84
C ILE A 359 18.01 12.19 -3.73
N ASN A 360 18.04 11.18 -4.62
CA ASN A 360 17.11 10.04 -4.56
C ASN A 360 17.26 9.29 -3.22
N GLN A 361 18.50 9.07 -2.77
CA GLN A 361 18.79 8.44 -1.47
C GLN A 361 18.27 9.29 -0.28
N LYS A 362 18.45 10.62 -0.30
CA LYS A 362 17.91 11.50 0.74
C LYS A 362 16.37 11.46 0.78
N MET A 363 15.72 11.43 -0.38
CA MET A 363 14.26 11.30 -0.45
C MET A 363 13.82 9.94 0.07
N ALA A 364 14.48 8.86 -0.32
CA ALA A 364 14.20 7.52 0.17
C ALA A 364 14.38 7.42 1.68
N LYS A 365 15.48 7.96 2.23
CA LYS A 365 15.73 8.01 3.68
C LYS A 365 14.59 8.68 4.44
N LYS A 366 14.13 9.85 3.99
CA LYS A 366 13.02 10.58 4.63
C LYS A 366 11.71 9.77 4.69
N ILE A 367 11.49 8.88 3.71
CA ILE A 367 10.30 8.03 3.64
C ILE A 367 10.46 6.80 4.52
N ILE A 368 11.67 6.21 4.54
CA ILE A 368 11.97 4.93 5.17
C ILE A 368 12.23 5.05 6.67
N GLU A 369 12.68 6.21 7.13
CA GLU A 369 12.93 6.46 8.55
C GLU A 369 11.60 6.43 9.32
N LEU A 370 11.49 5.53 10.31
CA LEU A 370 10.32 5.48 11.18
C LEU A 370 10.27 6.74 12.05
N GLU A 371 9.10 7.35 12.12
CA GLU A 371 8.84 8.44 13.07
C GLU A 371 8.66 7.87 14.49
N MET A 372 9.07 8.62 15.49
CA MET A 372 8.89 8.29 16.92
C MET A 372 8.37 9.50 17.68
#